data_a21d3eaac6edd9c5dd8d058d500c07a1
#
_entry.id   a21d3eaac6edd9c5dd8d058d500c07a1
#
_cell.length_a   1.000
_cell.length_b   1.000
_cell.length_c   1.000
_cell.angle_alpha   90.00
_cell.angle_beta   90.00
_cell.angle_gamma   90.00
#
_symmetry.space_group_name_H-M   'P 1'
#
loop_
_entity.id
_entity.type
_entity.pdbx_description
1 polymer ?
#
loop_
_entity_poly.entity_id
_entity_poly.type
_entity_poly.pdbx_seq_one_letter_code
_entity_poly.pdbx_strand_id
1 'polypeptide(L)'
;MDITSYLNSLEDCREALIRFRRDLHRHPEPGWKEFYTTARLIAALKDHGIPVRYGKEILHRDYLWGYPPQKELDVCMERAVSQGADAGIIKEMDGFTGAMAVIETGNPGPVTALRFDIDCNDVGEDMDPCRLPVKNGFSSENCGCMHACGHDGHASLGLFVCLALNAIRKDLSGVIKIIFQPAEEGVR
;
A
#
# COMPACT_ATOMS: atom_id res chain seq x y z
N MET A 1 -26.21 -0.49 -9.25
CA MET A 1 -26.28 -0.50 -7.74
C MET A 1 -26.41 0.96 -7.33
N ASP A 2 -27.39 1.30 -6.49
CA ASP A 2 -27.53 2.68 -6.00
C ASP A 2 -26.32 3.01 -5.09
N ILE A 3 -25.77 4.23 -5.21
CA ILE A 3 -24.60 4.69 -4.45
C ILE A 3 -24.84 4.60 -2.94
N THR A 4 -26.08 4.78 -2.49
CA THR A 4 -26.46 4.67 -1.08
C THR A 4 -26.37 3.22 -0.58
N SER A 5 -26.83 2.26 -1.34
CA SER A 5 -26.67 0.81 -1.06
C SER A 5 -25.21 0.43 -0.99
N TYR A 6 -24.40 1.04 -1.86
CA TYR A 6 -22.97 0.81 -1.90
C TYR A 6 -22.24 1.43 -0.71
N LEU A 7 -22.56 2.67 -0.36
CA LEU A 7 -22.00 3.33 0.83
C LEU A 7 -22.38 2.60 2.13
N ASN A 8 -23.59 2.04 2.21
CA ASN A 8 -23.98 1.21 3.35
C ASN A 8 -23.19 -0.10 3.42
N SER A 9 -22.83 -0.70 2.27
CA SER A 9 -21.93 -1.87 2.24
C SER A 9 -20.50 -1.53 2.63
N LEU A 10 -20.11 -0.25 2.59
CA LEU A 10 -18.80 0.21 3.05
C LEU A 10 -18.72 0.28 4.59
N GLU A 11 -19.83 0.37 5.33
CA GLU A 11 -19.81 0.22 6.79
C GLU A 11 -19.29 -1.16 7.20
N ASP A 12 -19.65 -2.21 6.46
CA ASP A 12 -19.10 -3.55 6.65
C ASP A 12 -17.60 -3.63 6.37
N CYS A 13 -17.08 -2.74 5.51
CA CYS A 13 -15.64 -2.62 5.19
C CYS A 13 -14.86 -1.78 6.22
N ARG A 14 -15.51 -1.00 7.06
CA ARG A 14 -14.86 -0.07 7.99
C ARG A 14 -13.87 -0.78 8.91
N GLU A 15 -14.30 -1.87 9.53
CA GLU A 15 -13.44 -2.65 10.43
C GLU A 15 -12.27 -3.30 9.69
N ALA A 16 -12.49 -3.75 8.44
CA ALA A 16 -11.44 -4.30 7.59
C ALA A 16 -10.41 -3.22 7.23
N LEU A 17 -10.84 -2.02 6.87
CA LEU A 17 -9.98 -0.87 6.59
C LEU A 17 -9.15 -0.50 7.83
N ILE A 18 -9.78 -0.41 9.01
CA ILE A 18 -9.08 -0.09 10.26
C ILE A 18 -8.03 -1.16 10.58
N ARG A 19 -8.35 -2.45 10.43
CA ARG A 19 -7.39 -3.54 10.65
C ARG A 19 -6.23 -3.45 9.66
N PHE A 20 -6.50 -3.23 8.39
CA PHE A 20 -5.46 -3.10 7.36
C PHE A 20 -4.56 -1.89 7.65
N ARG A 21 -5.14 -0.74 7.97
CA ARG A 21 -4.39 0.47 8.37
C ARG A 21 -3.50 0.22 9.58
N ARG A 22 -4.01 -0.46 10.63
CA ARG A 22 -3.23 -0.77 11.83
C ARG A 22 -2.12 -1.80 11.58
N ASP A 23 -2.34 -2.72 10.64
CA ASP A 23 -1.32 -3.66 10.18
C ASP A 23 -0.15 -2.92 9.50
N LEU A 24 -0.45 -2.00 8.58
CA LEU A 24 0.59 -1.15 7.97
C LEU A 24 1.28 -0.24 8.98
N HIS A 25 0.53 0.35 9.91
CA HIS A 25 1.08 1.21 10.96
C HIS A 25 2.10 0.49 11.84
N ARG A 26 1.87 -0.79 12.10
CA ARG A 26 2.77 -1.65 12.87
C ARG A 26 4.08 -1.94 12.14
N HIS A 27 4.05 -1.96 10.81
CA HIS A 27 5.18 -2.34 9.95
C HIS A 27 5.60 -1.18 9.02
N PRO A 28 5.91 0.02 9.58
CA PRO A 28 6.26 1.17 8.76
C PRO A 28 7.60 0.95 8.06
N GLU A 29 7.69 1.36 6.81
CA GLU A 29 8.87 1.17 5.98
C GLU A 29 9.20 2.46 5.22
N PRO A 30 10.47 2.95 5.30
CA PRO A 30 10.89 4.16 4.60
C PRO A 30 10.98 3.94 3.08
N GLY A 31 11.13 5.04 2.37
CA GLY A 31 11.16 5.06 0.90
C GLY A 31 12.12 4.05 0.26
N TRP A 32 11.66 3.40 -0.78
CA TRP A 32 12.26 2.27 -1.52
C TRP A 32 12.44 0.98 -0.71
N LYS A 33 11.88 0.90 0.50
CA LYS A 33 11.99 -0.26 1.40
C LYS A 33 10.64 -0.81 1.82
N GLU A 34 9.56 -0.35 1.18
CA GLU A 34 8.15 -0.64 1.48
C GLU A 34 7.73 -2.04 1.00
N PHE A 35 8.56 -3.05 1.31
CA PHE A 35 8.36 -4.43 0.84
C PHE A 35 7.15 -5.08 1.48
N TYR A 36 7.00 -4.96 2.81
CA TYR A 36 5.84 -5.48 3.52
C TYR A 36 4.55 -4.83 3.01
N THR A 37 4.52 -3.51 3.02
CA THR A 37 3.37 -2.71 2.58
C THR A 37 2.96 -3.03 1.15
N THR A 38 3.93 -3.05 0.22
CA THR A 38 3.68 -3.40 -1.19
C THR A 38 3.15 -4.83 -1.33
N ALA A 39 3.75 -5.81 -0.65
CA ALA A 39 3.31 -7.20 -0.72
C ALA A 39 1.89 -7.38 -0.16
N ARG A 40 1.54 -6.70 0.94
CA ARG A 40 0.19 -6.70 1.51
C ARG A 40 -0.85 -6.14 0.55
N LEU A 41 -0.52 -5.03 -0.14
CA LEU A 41 -1.39 -4.43 -1.16
C LEU A 41 -1.57 -5.35 -2.36
N ILE A 42 -0.48 -5.94 -2.89
CA ILE A 42 -0.53 -6.88 -4.02
C ILE A 42 -1.38 -8.10 -3.67
N ALA A 43 -1.15 -8.70 -2.49
CA ALA A 43 -1.92 -9.86 -2.04
C ALA A 43 -3.42 -9.54 -1.97
N ALA A 44 -3.79 -8.43 -1.32
CA ALA A 44 -5.18 -8.02 -1.20
C ALA A 44 -5.85 -7.76 -2.56
N LEU A 45 -5.14 -7.15 -3.52
CA LEU A 45 -5.65 -6.92 -4.87
C LEU A 45 -5.83 -8.22 -5.64
N LYS A 46 -4.86 -9.15 -5.56
CA LYS A 46 -4.93 -10.47 -6.18
C LYS A 46 -6.09 -11.29 -5.61
N ASP A 47 -6.31 -11.27 -4.30
CA ASP A 47 -7.42 -11.97 -3.62
C ASP A 47 -8.81 -11.50 -4.10
N HIS A 48 -8.90 -10.24 -4.52
CA HIS A 48 -10.12 -9.67 -5.09
C HIS A 48 -10.18 -9.73 -6.63
N GLY A 49 -9.24 -10.44 -7.26
CA GLY A 49 -9.19 -10.60 -8.72
C GLY A 49 -8.93 -9.30 -9.49
N ILE A 50 -8.28 -8.31 -8.86
CA ILE A 50 -7.94 -7.04 -9.50
C ILE A 50 -6.57 -7.14 -10.15
N PRO A 51 -6.43 -6.84 -11.46
CA PRO A 51 -5.14 -6.81 -12.12
C PRO A 51 -4.21 -5.78 -11.46
N VAL A 52 -3.02 -6.23 -11.07
CA VAL A 52 -2.01 -5.39 -10.43
C VAL A 52 -0.66 -5.56 -11.13
N ARG A 53 -0.01 -4.44 -11.43
CA ARG A 53 1.35 -4.37 -11.98
C ARG A 53 2.30 -3.86 -10.91
N TYR A 54 3.51 -4.39 -10.87
CA TYR A 54 4.54 -4.02 -9.89
C TYR A 54 5.94 -4.38 -10.40
N GLY A 55 6.96 -4.04 -9.64
CA GLY A 55 8.33 -4.33 -10.02
C GLY A 55 8.73 -3.61 -11.30
N LYS A 56 9.47 -4.30 -12.16
CA LYS A 56 9.98 -3.78 -13.44
C LYS A 56 8.90 -3.44 -14.47
N GLU A 57 7.64 -3.85 -14.24
CA GLU A 57 6.55 -3.47 -15.13
C GLU A 57 6.16 -1.99 -15.00
N ILE A 58 6.44 -1.36 -13.86
CA ILE A 58 6.04 0.01 -13.57
C ILE A 58 7.20 0.93 -13.20
N LEU A 59 8.34 0.40 -12.81
CA LEU A 59 9.51 1.16 -12.39
C LEU A 59 10.76 0.79 -13.18
N HIS A 60 11.60 1.78 -13.44
CA HIS A 60 12.88 1.61 -14.11
C HIS A 60 14.00 2.21 -13.26
N ARG A 61 14.98 1.40 -12.90
CA ARG A 61 16.03 1.75 -11.94
C ARG A 61 16.79 3.03 -12.25
N ASP A 62 17.06 3.29 -13.53
CA ASP A 62 17.82 4.46 -13.97
C ASP A 62 17.11 5.80 -13.69
N TYR A 63 15.82 5.77 -13.37
CA TYR A 63 15.01 6.95 -13.06
C TYR A 63 14.68 7.08 -11.57
N LEU A 64 15.17 6.15 -10.72
CA LEU A 64 14.93 6.19 -9.27
C LEU A 64 16.05 6.95 -8.56
N TRP A 65 15.67 7.95 -7.78
CA TRP A 65 16.60 8.73 -6.97
C TRP A 65 16.75 8.10 -5.58
N GLY A 66 17.98 8.09 -5.04
CA GLY A 66 18.25 7.59 -3.69
C GLY A 66 17.93 6.10 -3.49
N TYR A 67 17.90 5.33 -4.58
CA TYR A 67 17.61 3.90 -4.51
C TYR A 67 18.70 3.16 -3.72
N PRO A 68 18.34 2.38 -2.66
CA PRO A 68 19.30 1.77 -1.75
C PRO A 68 20.20 0.71 -2.43
N PRO A 69 21.39 0.44 -1.87
CA PRO A 69 22.20 -0.66 -2.34
C PRO A 69 21.54 -2.02 -2.06
N GLN A 70 21.81 -3.02 -2.90
CA GLN A 70 21.16 -4.33 -2.84
C GLN A 70 21.21 -4.98 -1.45
N LYS A 71 22.35 -4.89 -0.76
CA LYS A 71 22.50 -5.45 0.61
C LYS A 71 21.48 -4.88 1.61
N GLU A 72 21.11 -3.62 1.47
CA GLU A 72 20.11 -2.98 2.33
C GLU A 72 18.69 -3.45 1.97
N LEU A 73 18.42 -3.59 0.67
CA LEU A 73 17.15 -4.15 0.20
C LEU A 73 16.97 -5.59 0.66
N ASP A 74 18.01 -6.41 0.61
CA ASP A 74 17.97 -7.82 1.06
C ASP A 74 17.54 -7.92 2.52
N VAL A 75 18.11 -7.08 3.40
CA VAL A 75 17.72 -7.00 4.81
C VAL A 75 16.26 -6.59 4.98
N CYS A 76 15.79 -5.63 4.19
CA CYS A 76 14.40 -5.18 4.26
C CYS A 76 13.43 -6.24 3.73
N MET A 77 13.79 -6.96 2.67
CA MET A 77 12.99 -8.08 2.14
C MET A 77 12.90 -9.23 3.16
N GLU A 78 14.02 -9.61 3.80
CA GLU A 78 14.04 -10.63 4.84
C GLU A 78 13.16 -10.23 6.04
N ARG A 79 13.24 -8.96 6.46
CA ARG A 79 12.38 -8.41 7.52
C ARG A 79 10.92 -8.51 7.14
N ALA A 80 10.53 -8.07 5.93
CA ALA A 80 9.15 -8.12 5.46
C ALA A 80 8.59 -9.55 5.48
N VAL A 81 9.36 -10.53 5.03
CA VAL A 81 8.98 -11.96 5.09
C VAL A 81 8.84 -12.43 6.54
N SER A 82 9.77 -12.06 7.43
CA SER A 82 9.70 -12.42 8.85
C SER A 82 8.49 -11.83 9.57
N GLN A 83 8.00 -10.69 9.10
CA GLN A 83 6.80 -10.01 9.57
C GLN A 83 5.50 -10.53 8.94
N GLY A 84 5.59 -11.49 8.01
CA GLY A 84 4.43 -12.19 7.44
C GLY A 84 4.05 -11.77 6.02
N ALA A 85 4.89 -11.02 5.31
CA ALA A 85 4.70 -10.79 3.88
C ALA A 85 4.91 -12.09 3.07
N ASP A 86 4.17 -12.26 2.00
CA ASP A 86 4.29 -13.41 1.11
C ASP A 86 5.67 -13.40 0.40
N ALA A 87 6.47 -14.43 0.66
CA ALA A 87 7.82 -14.56 0.10
C ALA A 87 7.83 -14.69 -1.43
N GLY A 88 6.77 -15.24 -2.02
CA GLY A 88 6.61 -15.34 -3.47
C GLY A 88 6.43 -13.95 -4.08
N ILE A 89 5.55 -13.15 -3.51
CA ILE A 89 5.32 -11.76 -3.95
C ILE A 89 6.59 -10.93 -3.77
N ILE A 90 7.28 -11.02 -2.62
CA ILE A 90 8.54 -10.31 -2.38
C ILE A 90 9.57 -10.65 -3.46
N LYS A 91 9.68 -11.92 -3.83
CA LYS A 91 10.58 -12.36 -4.90
C LYS A 91 10.18 -11.81 -6.27
N GLU A 92 8.88 -11.81 -6.59
CA GLU A 92 8.35 -11.28 -7.86
C GLU A 92 8.56 -9.76 -7.97
N MET A 93 8.59 -9.02 -6.86
CA MET A 93 8.86 -7.58 -6.84
C MET A 93 10.27 -7.23 -7.34
N ASP A 94 11.22 -8.18 -7.28
CA ASP A 94 12.59 -8.04 -7.79
C ASP A 94 13.30 -6.77 -7.29
N GLY A 95 13.11 -6.47 -5.99
CA GLY A 95 13.69 -5.31 -5.31
C GLY A 95 12.91 -4.00 -5.44
N PHE A 96 11.92 -3.90 -6.30
CA PHE A 96 11.13 -2.67 -6.48
C PHE A 96 9.87 -2.68 -5.62
N THR A 97 9.60 -1.56 -4.96
CA THR A 97 8.41 -1.35 -4.13
C THR A 97 7.37 -0.50 -4.88
N GLY A 98 6.14 -0.48 -4.38
CA GLY A 98 5.02 0.16 -5.06
C GLY A 98 4.27 -0.76 -6.03
N ALA A 99 3.04 -0.40 -6.32
CA ALA A 99 2.15 -1.19 -7.17
C ALA A 99 1.16 -0.28 -7.92
N MET A 100 0.62 -0.79 -9.02
CA MET A 100 -0.43 -0.11 -9.78
C MET A 100 -1.56 -1.08 -10.11
N ALA A 101 -2.72 -0.90 -9.51
CA ALA A 101 -3.92 -1.61 -9.92
C ALA A 101 -4.54 -0.95 -11.16
N VAL A 102 -5.11 -1.77 -12.05
CA VAL A 102 -5.75 -1.31 -13.28
C VAL A 102 -7.18 -1.85 -13.34
N ILE A 103 -8.14 -0.94 -13.38
CA ILE A 103 -9.56 -1.27 -13.53
C ILE A 103 -10.01 -0.85 -14.91
N GLU A 104 -10.25 -1.81 -15.76
CA GLU A 104 -10.85 -1.61 -17.08
C GLU A 104 -12.38 -1.70 -16.94
N THR A 105 -13.08 -0.63 -17.25
CA THR A 105 -14.54 -0.56 -17.11
C THR A 105 -15.27 -1.29 -18.23
N GLY A 106 -14.61 -1.44 -19.37
CA GLY A 106 -15.22 -1.95 -20.61
C GLY A 106 -16.01 -0.87 -21.40
N ASN A 107 -16.20 0.31 -20.83
CA ASN A 107 -16.88 1.43 -21.47
C ASN A 107 -15.87 2.47 -21.97
N PRO A 108 -16.08 3.11 -23.13
CA PRO A 108 -15.22 4.19 -23.60
C PRO A 108 -15.16 5.34 -22.60
N GLY A 109 -13.98 5.95 -22.43
CA GLY A 109 -13.81 7.08 -21.52
C GLY A 109 -12.35 7.42 -21.28
N PRO A 110 -12.07 8.38 -20.39
CA PRO A 110 -10.72 8.82 -20.10
C PRO A 110 -9.94 7.78 -19.30
N VAL A 111 -8.60 7.96 -19.25
CA VAL A 111 -7.75 7.30 -18.26
C VAL A 111 -7.64 8.20 -17.03
N THR A 112 -8.11 7.72 -15.89
CA THR A 112 -8.05 8.44 -14.61
C THR A 112 -7.04 7.75 -13.72
N ALA A 113 -6.12 8.51 -13.13
CA ALA A 113 -5.15 8.00 -12.16
C ALA A 113 -5.41 8.60 -10.77
N LEU A 114 -5.41 7.75 -9.75
CA LEU A 114 -5.44 8.13 -8.34
C LEU A 114 -4.13 7.63 -7.70
N ARG A 115 -3.46 8.51 -6.95
CA ARG A 115 -2.19 8.21 -6.28
C ARG A 115 -2.39 8.15 -4.77
N PHE A 116 -1.78 7.16 -4.16
CA PHE A 116 -1.75 6.94 -2.72
C PHE A 116 -0.32 6.60 -2.29
N ASP A 117 0.23 7.38 -1.40
CA ASP A 117 1.60 7.21 -0.92
C ASP A 117 1.66 6.10 0.15
N ILE A 118 2.79 5.39 0.23
CA ILE A 118 2.88 4.16 1.02
C ILE A 118 4.09 4.07 1.95
N ASP A 119 5.06 4.97 1.82
CA ASP A 119 6.25 5.01 2.66
C ASP A 119 5.99 5.64 4.04
N CYS A 120 6.95 5.56 4.92
CA CYS A 120 6.91 6.16 6.24
C CYS A 120 8.10 7.11 6.47
N ASN A 121 8.07 7.82 7.60
CA ASN A 121 9.14 8.71 8.02
C ASN A 121 10.18 7.97 8.88
N ASP A 122 11.46 8.37 8.75
CA ASP A 122 12.57 7.95 9.62
C ASP A 122 12.51 8.69 10.97
N VAL A 123 11.44 8.44 11.72
CA VAL A 123 11.16 9.03 13.03
C VAL A 123 10.66 7.94 13.98
N GLY A 124 11.21 7.85 15.18
CA GLY A 124 10.74 6.91 16.19
C GLY A 124 9.35 7.26 16.69
N GLU A 125 8.48 6.26 16.81
CA GLU A 125 7.15 6.45 17.40
C GLU A 125 7.25 6.67 18.91
N ASP A 126 6.39 7.56 19.42
CA ASP A 126 6.24 7.80 20.87
C ASP A 126 5.55 6.60 21.53
N MET A 127 6.29 5.91 22.39
CA MET A 127 5.83 4.69 23.08
C MET A 127 5.11 4.96 24.41
N ASP A 128 4.65 6.20 24.66
CA ASP A 128 3.85 6.52 25.84
C ASP A 128 2.58 5.64 25.88
N PRO A 129 2.29 4.96 27.02
CA PRO A 129 1.12 4.11 27.18
C PRO A 129 -0.23 4.80 26.93
N CYS A 130 -0.28 6.13 26.99
CA CYS A 130 -1.48 6.91 26.68
C CYS A 130 -1.74 7.03 25.16
N ARG A 131 -0.75 6.74 24.31
CA ARG A 131 -0.90 6.79 22.86
C ARG A 131 -1.78 5.65 22.35
N LEU A 132 -2.67 5.96 21.41
CA LEU A 132 -3.59 4.97 20.85
C LEU A 132 -2.90 3.76 20.22
N PRO A 133 -1.80 3.90 19.44
CA PRO A 133 -1.11 2.76 18.90
C PRO A 133 -0.59 1.81 19.99
N VAL A 134 0.04 2.35 21.03
CA VAL A 134 0.56 1.56 22.16
C VAL A 134 -0.58 0.89 22.90
N LYS A 135 -1.60 1.66 23.31
CA LYS A 135 -2.75 1.18 24.06
C LYS A 135 -3.52 0.06 23.34
N ASN A 136 -3.58 0.12 22.01
CA ASN A 136 -4.32 -0.86 21.20
C ASN A 136 -3.42 -1.88 20.50
N GLY A 137 -2.13 -1.93 20.82
CA GLY A 137 -1.20 -2.95 20.38
C GLY A 137 -0.90 -2.92 18.87
N PHE A 138 -0.85 -1.73 18.26
CA PHE A 138 -0.48 -1.58 16.85
C PHE A 138 0.62 -0.53 16.63
N SER A 139 1.38 -0.16 17.66
CA SER A 139 2.56 0.69 17.52
C SER A 139 3.63 0.05 16.62
N SER A 140 4.51 0.90 16.08
CA SER A 140 5.58 0.46 15.19
C SER A 140 6.45 -0.64 15.80
N GLU A 141 6.66 -1.71 15.06
CA GLU A 141 7.63 -2.77 15.36
C GLU A 141 8.97 -2.54 14.65
N ASN A 142 9.06 -1.54 13.76
CA ASN A 142 10.27 -1.15 13.04
C ASN A 142 10.92 0.05 13.74
N CYS A 143 11.94 -0.22 14.58
CA CYS A 143 12.62 0.80 15.37
C CYS A 143 13.10 1.98 14.50
N GLY A 144 12.82 3.20 14.93
CA GLY A 144 13.21 4.42 14.23
C GLY A 144 12.31 4.83 13.07
N CYS A 145 11.23 4.11 12.82
CA CYS A 145 10.29 4.40 11.76
C CYS A 145 8.86 4.51 12.30
N MET A 146 8.07 5.44 11.75
CA MET A 146 6.62 5.51 11.99
C MET A 146 5.90 6.20 10.83
N HIS A 147 4.62 5.92 10.68
CA HIS A 147 3.75 6.64 9.74
C HIS A 147 3.31 7.99 10.30
N ALA A 148 4.25 8.95 10.42
CA ALA A 148 3.97 10.28 10.96
C ALA A 148 3.12 11.14 10.01
N CYS A 149 3.27 10.97 8.69
CA CYS A 149 2.45 11.62 7.66
C CYS A 149 1.13 10.91 7.38
N GLY A 150 0.94 9.70 7.94
CA GLY A 150 -0.33 8.98 7.81
C GLY A 150 -0.48 8.20 6.50
N HIS A 151 0.62 7.83 5.83
CA HIS A 151 0.57 7.04 4.59
C HIS A 151 0.05 5.61 4.80
N ASP A 152 0.05 5.08 6.02
CA ASP A 152 -0.69 3.87 6.40
C ASP A 152 -2.20 4.02 6.14
N GLY A 153 -2.76 5.19 6.49
CA GLY A 153 -4.13 5.56 6.16
C GLY A 153 -4.35 5.80 4.67
N HIS A 154 -3.39 6.48 4.01
CA HIS A 154 -3.44 6.79 2.59
C HIS A 154 -3.42 5.51 1.74
N ALA A 155 -2.48 4.59 2.00
CA ALA A 155 -2.41 3.28 1.35
C ALA A 155 -3.69 2.44 1.58
N SER A 156 -4.19 2.43 2.81
CA SER A 156 -5.43 1.71 3.15
C SER A 156 -6.64 2.27 2.43
N LEU A 157 -6.80 3.59 2.41
CA LEU A 157 -7.85 4.26 1.63
C LEU A 157 -7.71 3.92 0.15
N GLY A 158 -6.50 3.94 -0.41
CA GLY A 158 -6.23 3.57 -1.80
C GLY A 158 -6.71 2.16 -2.13
N LEU A 159 -6.42 1.18 -1.27
CA LEU A 159 -6.89 -0.18 -1.43
C LEU A 159 -8.43 -0.25 -1.43
N PHE A 160 -9.08 0.33 -0.42
CA PHE A 160 -10.53 0.23 -0.30
C PHE A 160 -11.27 1.05 -1.36
N VAL A 161 -10.73 2.18 -1.82
CA VAL A 161 -11.21 2.90 -3.00
C VAL A 161 -11.09 2.03 -4.26
N CYS A 162 -9.98 1.31 -4.42
CA CYS A 162 -9.79 0.39 -5.54
C CYS A 162 -10.84 -0.73 -5.54
N LEU A 163 -11.07 -1.37 -4.38
CA LEU A 163 -12.10 -2.41 -4.22
C LEU A 163 -13.49 -1.85 -4.57
N ALA A 164 -13.79 -0.66 -4.09
CA ALA A 164 -15.01 0.05 -4.32
C ALA A 164 -15.26 0.32 -5.82
N LEU A 165 -14.31 0.93 -6.48
CA LEU A 165 -14.40 1.24 -7.91
C LEU A 165 -14.48 -0.03 -8.76
N ASN A 166 -13.76 -1.10 -8.38
CA ASN A 166 -13.85 -2.37 -9.08
C ASN A 166 -15.25 -3.01 -8.95
N ALA A 167 -15.90 -2.88 -7.79
CA ALA A 167 -17.26 -3.42 -7.59
C ALA A 167 -18.30 -2.76 -8.50
N ILE A 168 -18.16 -1.47 -8.77
CA ILE A 168 -19.06 -0.69 -9.63
C ILE A 168 -18.51 -0.43 -11.04
N ARG A 169 -17.44 -1.12 -11.45
CA ARG A 169 -16.70 -0.81 -12.68
C ARG A 169 -17.55 -0.78 -13.96
N LYS A 170 -18.65 -1.56 -14.00
CA LYS A 170 -19.55 -1.60 -15.15
C LYS A 170 -20.37 -0.32 -15.31
N ASP A 171 -20.55 0.44 -14.24
CA ASP A 171 -21.28 1.71 -14.21
C ASP A 171 -20.34 2.92 -14.43
N LEU A 172 -19.03 2.66 -14.58
CA LEU A 172 -17.99 3.66 -14.82
C LEU A 172 -17.54 3.65 -16.28
N SER A 173 -16.76 4.65 -16.69
CA SER A 173 -16.22 4.80 -18.04
C SER A 173 -14.71 4.93 -18.04
N GLY A 174 -14.05 4.44 -19.10
CA GLY A 174 -12.61 4.53 -19.30
C GLY A 174 -11.80 3.50 -18.52
N VAL A 175 -10.60 3.88 -18.14
CA VAL A 175 -9.66 3.06 -17.37
C VAL A 175 -9.27 3.80 -16.09
N ILE A 176 -9.30 3.12 -14.94
CA ILE A 176 -8.90 3.71 -13.68
C ILE A 176 -7.61 3.03 -13.21
N LYS A 177 -6.59 3.83 -12.92
CA LYS A 177 -5.31 3.38 -12.38
C LYS A 177 -5.19 3.84 -10.94
N ILE A 178 -4.98 2.90 -10.03
CA ILE A 178 -4.70 3.19 -8.62
C ILE A 178 -3.20 2.96 -8.42
N ILE A 179 -2.47 4.02 -8.12
CA ILE A 179 -1.02 4.03 -7.98
C ILE A 179 -0.69 4.07 -6.49
N PHE A 180 -0.03 3.04 -6.00
CA PHE A 180 0.57 2.99 -4.67
C PHE A 180 2.02 3.44 -4.80
N GLN A 181 2.24 4.72 -4.48
CA GLN A 181 3.49 5.44 -4.73
C GLN A 181 4.49 5.19 -3.61
N PRO A 182 5.67 4.58 -3.90
CA PRO A 182 6.77 4.50 -2.94
C PRO A 182 7.57 5.80 -2.89
N ALA A 183 8.33 5.97 -1.81
CA ALA A 183 9.36 6.99 -1.62
C ALA A 183 8.88 8.45 -1.84
N GLU A 184 7.69 8.79 -1.33
CA GLU A 184 7.14 10.16 -1.42
C GLU A 184 7.84 11.10 -0.44
N GLU A 185 8.14 10.64 0.79
CA GLU A 185 8.79 11.44 1.85
C GLU A 185 10.23 11.86 1.53
N GLY A 186 10.68 11.46 0.39
CA GLY A 186 12.03 11.73 -0.09
C GLY A 186 13.01 10.62 0.29
N VAL A 187 14.01 10.50 -0.53
CA VAL A 187 15.13 9.58 -0.38
C VAL A 187 16.37 10.38 -0.03
N ARG A 188 17.01 10.04 1.06
CA ARG A 188 18.23 10.67 1.55
C ARG A 188 19.43 9.80 1.27
#